data_5bd7e38c6a1190cd3e896b49f7c62d85
#
_entry.id   5bd7e38c6a1190cd3e896b49f7c62d85
#
_cell.length_a   1.000
_cell.length_b   1.000
_cell.length_c   1.000
_cell.angle_alpha   90.00
_cell.angle_beta   90.00
_cell.angle_gamma   90.00
#
_symmetry.space_group_name_H-M   'P 1'
#
loop_
_entity.id
_entity.type
_entity.pdbx_description
1 polymer ?
#
loop_
_entity_poly.entity_id
_entity_poly.type
_entity_poly.pdbx_seq_one_letter_code
_entity_poly.pdbx_strand_id
1 'polypeptide(L)'
;MWAAGDILSRVIMKKFTVCFVVFLMSATATFAADDEHEQDRVRETGTVLKEILNIPDDIPRDLLDKAECVIILPSVKKGAFGIGGSYGRGVMVCRSGEHYKGRWGAPALYALEGVSIGFQLGGQATDFVLLVMNQKGAQSLLSSKVKLGADASAAAGPKGRTAEGATDIVMNAEILSYSRNKGLFAGVSLEGSTLRSDGSANEKLYGKKLSAKEIIREGRVGVPACAHELDSLLNTKSPINRSDPKSLE
;
A
#
# COMPACT_ATOMS: atom_id res chain seq x y z
N MET A 1 -60.78 -13.03 -35.39
CA MET A 1 -60.09 -11.82 -34.94
C MET A 1 -59.29 -12.07 -33.66
N TRP A 2 -58.51 -13.20 -33.54
CA TRP A 2 -57.85 -13.66 -32.32
C TRP A 2 -56.35 -13.98 -32.48
N ALA A 3 -55.77 -13.84 -33.67
CA ALA A 3 -54.37 -14.24 -33.92
C ALA A 3 -53.31 -13.11 -33.75
N ALA A 4 -53.73 -11.85 -33.69
CA ALA A 4 -52.79 -10.72 -33.66
C ALA A 4 -52.22 -10.40 -32.25
N GLY A 5 -52.94 -10.76 -31.17
CA GLY A 5 -52.52 -10.51 -29.81
C GLY A 5 -51.35 -11.38 -29.32
N ASP A 6 -51.34 -12.61 -29.80
CA ASP A 6 -50.34 -13.63 -29.32
C ASP A 6 -48.94 -13.42 -29.94
N ILE A 7 -48.87 -12.90 -31.16
CA ILE A 7 -47.59 -12.57 -31.82
C ILE A 7 -46.95 -11.34 -31.18
N LEU A 8 -47.75 -10.35 -30.81
CA LEU A 8 -47.25 -9.12 -30.19
C LEU A 8 -46.69 -9.37 -28.79
N SER A 9 -47.35 -10.22 -27.98
CA SER A 9 -46.89 -10.61 -26.64
C SER A 9 -45.56 -11.40 -26.69
N ARG A 10 -45.41 -12.30 -27.63
CA ARG A 10 -44.15 -13.10 -27.84
C ARG A 10 -42.97 -12.24 -28.29
N VAL A 11 -43.20 -11.23 -29.13
CA VAL A 11 -42.13 -10.31 -29.59
C VAL A 11 -41.69 -9.39 -28.46
N ILE A 12 -42.63 -8.88 -27.64
CA ILE A 12 -42.34 -8.03 -26.49
C ILE A 12 -41.58 -8.83 -25.42
N MET A 13 -41.99 -10.06 -25.10
CA MET A 13 -41.33 -10.94 -24.14
C MET A 13 -39.92 -11.30 -24.58
N LYS A 14 -39.67 -11.60 -25.88
CA LYS A 14 -38.32 -11.85 -26.40
C LYS A 14 -37.39 -10.62 -26.29
N LYS A 15 -37.89 -9.42 -26.55
CA LYS A 15 -37.12 -8.18 -26.41
C LYS A 15 -36.77 -7.87 -24.96
N PHE A 16 -37.68 -8.13 -24.01
CA PHE A 16 -37.39 -7.99 -22.57
C PHE A 16 -36.38 -9.00 -22.07
N THR A 17 -36.44 -10.27 -22.54
CA THR A 17 -35.49 -11.31 -22.17
C THR A 17 -34.08 -10.99 -22.68
N VAL A 18 -33.95 -10.48 -23.91
CA VAL A 18 -32.66 -10.10 -24.50
C VAL A 18 -32.07 -8.88 -23.78
N CYS A 19 -32.84 -7.85 -23.43
CA CYS A 19 -32.39 -6.70 -22.66
C CYS A 19 -31.96 -7.11 -21.25
N PHE A 20 -32.64 -8.05 -20.61
CA PHE A 20 -32.28 -8.51 -19.25
C PHE A 20 -30.98 -9.32 -19.23
N VAL A 21 -30.75 -10.16 -20.27
CA VAL A 21 -29.51 -10.94 -20.42
C VAL A 21 -28.31 -10.00 -20.73
N VAL A 22 -28.49 -8.99 -21.56
CA VAL A 22 -27.44 -8.00 -21.87
C VAL A 22 -27.12 -7.15 -20.63
N PHE A 23 -28.10 -6.82 -19.81
CA PHE A 23 -27.89 -6.07 -18.55
C PHE A 23 -27.16 -6.90 -17.49
N LEU A 24 -27.43 -8.23 -17.41
CA LEU A 24 -26.67 -9.13 -16.51
C LEU A 24 -25.21 -9.30 -16.94
N MET A 25 -24.94 -9.36 -18.26
CA MET A 25 -23.56 -9.48 -18.77
C MET A 25 -22.72 -8.22 -18.55
N SER A 26 -23.31 -7.03 -18.55
CA SER A 26 -22.61 -5.77 -18.29
C SER A 26 -22.20 -5.58 -16.82
N ALA A 27 -22.95 -6.16 -15.88
CA ALA A 27 -22.64 -6.06 -14.44
C ALA A 27 -21.42 -6.90 -14.03
N THR A 28 -21.15 -8.01 -14.72
CA THR A 28 -19.97 -8.87 -14.41
C THR A 28 -18.65 -8.28 -14.90
N ALA A 29 -18.66 -7.50 -15.98
CA ALA A 29 -17.46 -6.88 -16.55
C ALA A 29 -16.91 -5.74 -15.66
N THR A 30 -17.75 -5.02 -14.92
CA THR A 30 -17.31 -3.95 -14.04
C THR A 30 -16.60 -4.46 -12.78
N PHE A 31 -17.02 -5.58 -12.22
CA PHE A 31 -16.35 -6.18 -11.06
C PHE A 31 -14.96 -6.73 -11.42
N ALA A 32 -14.79 -7.35 -12.58
CA ALA A 32 -13.51 -7.88 -13.03
C ALA A 32 -12.46 -6.79 -13.31
N ALA A 33 -12.87 -5.64 -13.87
CA ALA A 33 -11.97 -4.51 -14.15
C ALA A 33 -11.49 -3.81 -12.86
N ASP A 34 -12.31 -3.76 -11.82
CA ASP A 34 -11.97 -3.16 -10.53
C ASP A 34 -10.96 -4.03 -9.73
N ASP A 35 -11.10 -5.36 -9.83
CA ASP A 35 -10.20 -6.33 -9.21
C ASP A 35 -8.81 -6.30 -9.87
N GLU A 36 -8.74 -6.22 -11.19
CA GLU A 36 -7.50 -6.14 -11.95
C GLU A 36 -6.69 -4.89 -11.57
N HIS A 37 -7.36 -3.76 -11.36
CA HIS A 37 -6.72 -2.51 -10.97
C HIS A 37 -6.03 -2.58 -9.59
N GLU A 38 -6.62 -3.27 -8.60
CA GLU A 38 -5.98 -3.45 -7.29
C GLU A 38 -4.81 -4.43 -7.36
N GLN A 39 -4.92 -5.49 -8.19
CA GLN A 39 -3.84 -6.43 -8.44
C GLN A 39 -2.64 -5.76 -9.13
N ASP A 40 -2.87 -4.89 -10.12
CA ASP A 40 -1.82 -4.15 -10.81
C ASP A 40 -1.09 -3.21 -9.87
N ARG A 41 -1.81 -2.55 -8.97
CA ARG A 41 -1.20 -1.73 -7.91
C ARG A 41 -0.27 -2.54 -7.03
N VAL A 42 -0.67 -3.74 -6.63
CA VAL A 42 0.19 -4.65 -5.85
C VAL A 42 1.43 -5.06 -6.64
N ARG A 43 1.31 -5.38 -7.93
CA ARG A 43 2.46 -5.69 -8.81
C ARG A 43 3.42 -4.50 -8.91
N GLU A 44 2.88 -3.30 -9.10
CA GLU A 44 3.68 -2.07 -9.19
C GLU A 44 4.53 -1.84 -7.92
N THR A 45 4.02 -2.19 -6.73
CA THR A 45 4.81 -2.07 -5.49
C THR A 45 6.03 -2.99 -5.48
N GLY A 46 5.93 -4.19 -6.01
CA GLY A 46 7.05 -5.11 -6.18
C GLY A 46 8.13 -4.52 -7.11
N THR A 47 7.71 -3.99 -8.24
CA THR A 47 8.58 -3.33 -9.21
C THR A 47 9.28 -2.12 -8.61
N VAL A 48 8.54 -1.23 -7.93
CA VAL A 48 9.11 -0.03 -7.28
C VAL A 48 10.15 -0.41 -6.21
N LEU A 49 9.82 -1.37 -5.34
CA LEU A 49 10.76 -1.81 -4.31
C LEU A 49 12.03 -2.44 -4.92
N LYS A 50 11.88 -3.28 -5.95
CA LYS A 50 13.00 -3.89 -6.66
C LYS A 50 13.92 -2.84 -7.29
N GLU A 51 13.35 -1.82 -7.92
CA GLU A 51 14.12 -0.72 -8.52
C GLU A 51 14.85 0.10 -7.45
N ILE A 52 14.22 0.37 -6.29
CA ILE A 52 14.85 1.09 -5.18
C ILE A 52 16.01 0.27 -4.60
N LEU A 53 15.82 -1.02 -4.32
CA LEU A 53 16.84 -1.89 -3.75
C LEU A 53 17.99 -2.25 -4.74
N ASN A 54 17.93 -1.78 -5.97
CA ASN A 54 19.02 -1.90 -6.96
C ASN A 54 19.80 -0.58 -7.14
N ILE A 55 19.47 0.48 -6.42
CA ILE A 55 20.21 1.75 -6.43
C ILE A 55 21.47 1.59 -5.56
N PRO A 56 22.66 2.07 -5.97
CA PRO A 56 23.92 1.89 -5.21
C PRO A 56 23.88 2.42 -3.77
N ASP A 57 23.13 3.51 -3.52
CA ASP A 57 22.91 4.10 -2.19
C ASP A 57 21.44 3.97 -1.79
N ASP A 58 20.94 2.74 -1.78
CA ASP A 58 19.57 2.38 -1.45
C ASP A 58 19.27 2.47 0.07
N ILE A 59 18.15 1.86 0.45
CA ILE A 59 17.78 1.67 1.85
C ILE A 59 18.83 0.79 2.53
N PRO A 60 19.46 1.25 3.63
CA PRO A 60 20.43 0.45 4.37
C PRO A 60 19.84 -0.90 4.77
N ARG A 61 20.56 -1.98 4.44
CA ARG A 61 20.09 -3.34 4.69
C ARG A 61 19.75 -3.59 6.16
N ASP A 62 20.55 -3.04 7.07
CA ASP A 62 20.33 -3.17 8.51
C ASP A 62 18.99 -2.56 8.95
N LEU A 63 18.57 -1.46 8.32
CA LEU A 63 17.25 -0.85 8.61
C LEU A 63 16.11 -1.70 8.03
N LEU A 64 16.28 -2.24 6.83
CA LEU A 64 15.29 -3.15 6.26
C LEU A 64 15.18 -4.45 7.10
N ASP A 65 16.30 -4.98 7.59
CA ASP A 65 16.34 -6.17 8.47
C ASP A 65 15.70 -5.91 9.84
N LYS A 66 15.73 -4.66 10.33
CA LYS A 66 15.07 -4.27 11.58
C LYS A 66 13.62 -3.85 11.41
N ALA A 67 13.14 -3.65 10.19
CA ALA A 67 11.76 -3.24 9.94
C ALA A 67 10.75 -4.35 10.26
N GLU A 68 9.73 -4.01 11.01
CA GLU A 68 8.57 -4.86 11.28
C GLU A 68 7.62 -4.91 10.10
N CYS A 69 7.43 -3.75 9.44
CA CYS A 69 6.62 -3.61 8.24
C CYS A 69 7.30 -2.68 7.23
N VAL A 70 6.94 -2.87 5.96
CA VAL A 70 7.31 -1.99 4.85
C VAL A 70 6.03 -1.50 4.18
N ILE A 71 5.94 -0.19 3.91
CA ILE A 71 4.86 0.40 3.14
C ILE A 71 5.45 0.92 1.84
N ILE A 72 4.88 0.52 0.73
CA ILE A 72 5.30 0.96 -0.61
C ILE A 72 4.12 1.67 -1.26
N LEU A 73 4.33 2.91 -1.68
CA LEU A 73 3.33 3.79 -2.27
C LEU A 73 3.85 4.27 -3.63
N PRO A 74 3.54 3.57 -4.73
CA PRO A 74 3.92 3.98 -6.07
C PRO A 74 3.21 5.26 -6.49
N SER A 75 3.91 6.08 -7.24
CA SER A 75 3.34 7.20 -8.02
C SER A 75 2.40 8.12 -7.21
N VAL A 76 2.77 8.43 -5.96
CA VAL A 76 2.01 9.39 -5.13
C VAL A 76 1.98 10.72 -5.83
N LYS A 77 0.77 11.18 -6.14
CA LYS A 77 0.52 12.43 -6.86
C LYS A 77 0.52 13.60 -5.87
N LYS A 78 1.29 14.63 -6.20
CA LYS A 78 1.26 15.93 -5.50
C LYS A 78 0.75 16.97 -6.46
N GLY A 79 -0.23 17.74 -6.04
CA GLY A 79 -0.75 18.87 -6.80
C GLY A 79 -0.95 20.05 -5.88
N ALA A 80 -0.58 21.27 -6.33
CA ALA A 80 -0.76 22.49 -5.59
C ALA A 80 -1.22 23.61 -6.51
N PHE A 81 -2.26 24.32 -6.07
CA PHE A 81 -2.72 25.58 -6.61
C PHE A 81 -3.10 26.49 -5.43
N GLY A 82 -2.07 27.05 -4.76
CA GLY A 82 -2.22 27.80 -3.51
C GLY A 82 -2.28 26.91 -2.25
N ILE A 83 -3.19 25.94 -2.20
CA ILE A 83 -3.20 24.85 -1.23
C ILE A 83 -2.91 23.56 -1.99
N GLY A 84 -1.91 22.81 -1.53
CA GLY A 84 -1.49 21.55 -2.14
C GLY A 84 -2.02 20.33 -1.40
N GLY A 85 -2.27 19.28 -2.16
CA GLY A 85 -2.59 17.94 -1.63
C GLY A 85 -1.66 16.89 -2.19
N SER A 86 -1.42 15.86 -1.41
CA SER A 86 -0.80 14.62 -1.88
C SER A 86 -1.75 13.45 -1.67
N TYR A 87 -1.83 12.58 -2.65
CA TYR A 87 -2.62 11.36 -2.57
C TYR A 87 -1.90 10.24 -3.28
N GLY A 88 -1.82 9.10 -2.64
CA GLY A 88 -1.27 7.89 -3.21
C GLY A 88 -1.84 6.65 -2.55
N ARG A 89 -1.77 5.55 -3.26
CA ARG A 89 -2.19 4.23 -2.79
C ARG A 89 -1.05 3.24 -2.99
N GLY A 90 -0.99 2.25 -2.13
CA GLY A 90 -0.02 1.18 -2.21
C GLY A 90 -0.32 0.10 -1.20
N VAL A 91 0.70 -0.57 -0.72
CA VAL A 91 0.55 -1.69 0.20
C VAL A 91 1.40 -1.53 1.46
N MET A 92 0.93 -2.13 2.55
CA MET A 92 1.70 -2.42 3.75
C MET A 92 1.88 -3.93 3.85
N VAL A 93 3.11 -4.36 4.00
CA VAL A 93 3.48 -5.76 4.25
C VAL A 93 4.21 -5.81 5.57
N CYS A 94 3.85 -6.72 6.45
CA CYS A 94 4.55 -6.93 7.72
C CYS A 94 5.06 -8.36 7.84
N ARG A 95 6.03 -8.52 8.72
CA ARG A 95 6.45 -9.85 9.14
C ARG A 95 5.36 -10.51 9.97
N SER A 96 5.23 -11.81 9.82
CA SER A 96 4.27 -12.64 10.55
C SER A 96 4.82 -13.06 11.94
N GLY A 97 4.01 -13.81 12.67
CA GLY A 97 4.38 -14.41 13.96
C GLY A 97 4.42 -13.41 15.13
N GLU A 98 4.71 -13.94 16.32
CA GLU A 98 4.89 -13.11 17.52
C GLU A 98 6.10 -12.20 17.36
N HIS A 99 5.97 -10.97 17.83
CA HIS A 99 7.02 -9.96 17.73
C HIS A 99 7.60 -9.78 16.33
N TYR A 100 6.78 -10.00 15.28
CA TYR A 100 7.19 -9.86 13.88
C TYR A 100 8.44 -10.67 13.48
N LYS A 101 8.69 -11.80 14.14
CA LYS A 101 9.88 -12.64 13.89
C LYS A 101 9.75 -13.63 12.74
N GLY A 102 8.55 -13.75 12.16
CA GLY A 102 8.28 -14.62 11.04
C GLY A 102 8.69 -14.03 9.68
N ARG A 103 8.29 -14.73 8.63
CA ARG A 103 8.47 -14.28 7.24
C ARG A 103 7.53 -13.13 6.91
N TRP A 104 7.83 -12.41 5.85
CA TRP A 104 6.92 -11.43 5.27
C TRP A 104 5.62 -12.10 4.84
N GLY A 105 4.51 -11.44 5.05
CA GLY A 105 3.17 -12.00 4.87
C GLY A 105 2.35 -11.32 3.79
N ALA A 106 1.03 -11.57 3.83
CA ALA A 106 0.09 -11.00 2.87
C ALA A 106 0.02 -9.46 2.97
N PRO A 107 0.00 -8.74 1.84
CA PRO A 107 -0.10 -7.28 1.81
C PRO A 107 -1.51 -6.80 2.14
N ALA A 108 -1.64 -5.70 2.87
CA ALA A 108 -2.88 -4.94 2.96
C ALA A 108 -2.75 -3.62 2.20
N LEU A 109 -3.81 -3.21 1.51
CA LEU A 109 -3.85 -1.96 0.76
C LEU A 109 -4.04 -0.77 1.69
N TYR A 110 -3.25 0.27 1.42
CA TYR A 110 -3.19 1.53 2.19
C TYR A 110 -3.27 2.74 1.28
N ALA A 111 -3.74 3.84 1.82
CA ALA A 111 -3.72 5.15 1.18
C ALA A 111 -2.95 6.15 2.04
N LEU A 112 -2.15 7.00 1.37
CA LEU A 112 -1.50 8.17 1.92
C LEU A 112 -2.26 9.41 1.47
N GLU A 113 -2.62 10.25 2.41
CA GLU A 113 -3.27 11.53 2.20
C GLU A 113 -2.45 12.61 2.89
N GLY A 114 -2.12 13.69 2.20
CA GLY A 114 -1.36 14.79 2.78
C GLY A 114 -1.91 16.14 2.32
N VAL A 115 -1.80 17.14 3.20
CA VAL A 115 -2.07 18.54 2.86
C VAL A 115 -0.73 19.26 2.91
N SER A 116 -0.36 19.94 1.83
CA SER A 116 0.83 20.77 1.78
C SER A 116 0.42 22.20 1.46
N ILE A 117 0.98 23.15 2.21
CA ILE A 117 0.86 24.57 1.92
C ILE A 117 2.13 24.96 1.18
N GLY A 118 2.03 25.40 -0.07
CA GLY A 118 3.19 25.87 -0.83
C GLY A 118 2.87 26.18 -2.29
N PHE A 119 3.58 27.17 -2.83
CA PHE A 119 3.52 27.55 -4.23
C PHE A 119 4.36 26.57 -5.07
N GLN A 120 3.79 25.43 -5.45
CA GLN A 120 4.36 24.58 -6.49
C GLN A 120 3.33 24.40 -7.60
N LEU A 121 3.60 25.02 -8.74
CA LEU A 121 2.85 24.80 -9.97
C LEU A 121 3.36 23.49 -10.61
N GLY A 122 2.53 22.46 -10.66
CA GLY A 122 2.84 21.23 -11.38
C GLY A 122 2.39 19.97 -10.65
N GLY A 123 2.01 18.96 -11.42
CA GLY A 123 1.76 17.61 -10.95
C GLY A 123 3.07 16.81 -10.90
N GLN A 124 3.43 16.26 -9.76
CA GLN A 124 4.61 15.42 -9.58
C GLN A 124 4.17 14.05 -9.07
N ALA A 125 4.69 13.00 -9.67
CA ALA A 125 4.54 11.64 -9.18
C ALA A 125 5.84 11.21 -8.47
N THR A 126 5.72 10.67 -7.27
CA THR A 126 6.86 10.26 -6.43
C THR A 126 6.54 8.94 -5.78
N ASP A 127 7.46 7.99 -5.84
CA ASP A 127 7.35 6.75 -5.10
C ASP A 127 7.83 6.94 -3.67
N PHE A 128 7.13 6.36 -2.70
CA PHE A 128 7.55 6.35 -1.31
C PHE A 128 7.72 4.94 -0.79
N VAL A 129 8.74 4.74 0.03
CA VAL A 129 8.92 3.55 0.85
C VAL A 129 9.06 3.99 2.30
N LEU A 130 8.25 3.40 3.17
CA LEU A 130 8.32 3.66 4.61
C LEU A 130 8.67 2.35 5.31
N LEU A 131 9.65 2.43 6.21
CA LEU A 131 10.01 1.33 7.11
C LEU A 131 9.36 1.61 8.47
N VAL A 132 8.59 0.66 8.96
CA VAL A 132 8.03 0.70 10.33
C VAL A 132 8.98 -0.04 11.23
N MET A 133 9.63 0.68 12.14
CA MET A 133 10.81 0.22 12.85
C MET A 133 10.51 -0.49 14.17
N ASN A 134 9.27 -0.40 14.66
CA ASN A 134 8.88 -1.02 15.93
C ASN A 134 7.41 -1.45 15.94
N GLN A 135 7.07 -2.27 16.95
CA GLN A 135 5.72 -2.82 17.11
C GLN A 135 4.67 -1.75 17.38
N LYS A 136 5.03 -0.69 18.10
CA LYS A 136 4.10 0.41 18.42
C LYS A 136 3.66 1.12 17.15
N GLY A 137 4.59 1.47 16.25
CA GLY A 137 4.27 2.04 14.93
C GLY A 137 3.43 1.09 14.08
N ALA A 138 3.75 -0.21 14.08
CA ALA A 138 2.98 -1.21 13.36
C ALA A 138 1.55 -1.35 13.92
N GLN A 139 1.37 -1.40 15.23
CA GLN A 139 0.05 -1.48 15.87
C GLN A 139 -0.79 -0.23 15.60
N SER A 140 -0.19 0.96 15.67
CA SER A 140 -0.87 2.21 15.34
C SER A 140 -1.43 2.18 13.92
N LEU A 141 -0.63 1.77 12.94
CA LEU A 141 -1.04 1.65 11.53
C LEU A 141 -2.13 0.60 11.29
N LEU A 142 -2.13 -0.49 12.06
CA LEU A 142 -3.14 -1.55 11.94
C LEU A 142 -4.47 -1.20 12.61
N SER A 143 -4.48 -0.27 13.57
CA SER A 143 -5.68 0.05 14.36
C SER A 143 -6.60 1.02 13.64
N SER A 144 -6.06 2.05 12.97
CA SER A 144 -6.87 3.11 12.38
C SER A 144 -6.09 4.00 11.41
N LYS A 145 -6.60 5.19 11.19
CA LYS A 145 -5.98 6.29 10.49
C LYS A 145 -4.87 6.90 11.37
N VAL A 146 -3.66 6.99 10.84
CA VAL A 146 -2.47 7.48 11.55
C VAL A 146 -1.95 8.75 10.89
N LYS A 147 -1.82 9.82 11.65
CA LYS A 147 -1.16 11.06 11.22
C LYS A 147 0.32 10.98 11.58
N LEU A 148 1.17 10.97 10.55
CA LEU A 148 2.61 10.91 10.70
C LEU A 148 3.16 12.17 11.37
N GLY A 149 4.04 11.99 12.34
CA GLY A 149 4.58 13.06 13.18
C GLY A 149 3.72 13.44 14.40
N ALA A 150 2.46 12.97 14.46
CA ALA A 150 1.56 13.21 15.60
C ALA A 150 1.19 11.92 16.32
N ASP A 151 0.62 10.95 15.57
CA ASP A 151 0.16 9.67 16.15
C ASP A 151 1.28 8.61 16.13
N ALA A 152 2.21 8.72 15.17
CA ALA A 152 3.42 7.92 15.10
C ALA A 152 4.58 8.83 14.69
N SER A 153 5.72 8.71 15.38
CA SER A 153 6.90 9.48 15.05
C SER A 153 7.44 9.07 13.69
N ALA A 154 7.74 10.05 12.83
CA ALA A 154 8.24 9.81 11.48
C ALA A 154 9.46 10.67 11.21
N ALA A 155 10.48 10.08 10.58
CA ALA A 155 11.69 10.79 10.19
C ALA A 155 12.12 10.45 8.77
N ALA A 156 12.96 11.30 8.18
CA ALA A 156 13.65 11.00 6.94
C ALA A 156 14.66 9.86 7.17
N GLY A 157 14.57 8.80 6.39
CA GLY A 157 15.48 7.66 6.50
C GLY A 157 16.89 8.02 6.02
N PRO A 158 17.95 7.54 6.67
CA PRO A 158 19.33 7.67 6.19
C PRO A 158 19.52 6.78 4.96
N LYS A 159 20.42 7.16 4.04
CA LYS A 159 20.74 6.39 2.85
C LYS A 159 22.17 5.93 2.82
N GLY A 160 22.42 4.78 2.18
CA GLY A 160 23.76 4.24 2.01
C GLY A 160 24.47 4.01 3.35
N ARG A 161 25.79 4.26 3.38
CA ARG A 161 26.62 4.05 4.59
C ARG A 161 26.43 5.10 5.68
N THR A 162 25.62 6.13 5.45
CA THR A 162 25.36 7.19 6.46
C THR A 162 24.48 6.71 7.60
N ALA A 163 23.94 5.50 7.54
CA ALA A 163 23.18 4.90 8.64
C ALA A 163 23.97 4.78 9.94
N GLU A 164 25.30 4.61 9.87
CA GLU A 164 26.18 4.53 11.04
C GLU A 164 26.29 5.87 11.79
N GLY A 165 26.02 6.99 11.12
CA GLY A 165 26.01 8.35 11.70
C GLY A 165 24.61 8.93 11.92
N ALA A 166 23.59 8.08 11.89
CA ALA A 166 22.21 8.55 12.09
C ALA A 166 22.03 9.16 13.49
N THR A 167 21.34 10.31 13.56
CA THR A 167 21.04 10.97 14.82
C THR A 167 20.07 10.14 15.68
N ASP A 168 20.06 10.39 16.99
CA ASP A 168 19.12 9.73 17.92
C ASP A 168 17.67 9.85 17.49
N ILE A 169 17.29 10.93 16.80
CA ILE A 169 15.93 11.15 16.28
C ILE A 169 15.58 10.09 15.22
N VAL A 170 16.52 9.77 14.32
CA VAL A 170 16.31 8.76 13.28
C VAL A 170 16.28 7.36 13.88
N MET A 171 17.12 7.09 14.86
CA MET A 171 17.20 5.78 15.53
C MET A 171 15.97 5.48 16.39
N ASN A 172 15.28 6.52 16.90
CA ASN A 172 14.09 6.40 17.73
C ASN A 172 12.78 6.64 16.98
N ALA A 173 12.83 6.91 15.67
CA ALA A 173 11.62 7.08 14.87
C ALA A 173 10.86 5.76 14.71
N GLU A 174 9.54 5.81 14.87
CA GLU A 174 8.68 4.65 14.61
C GLU A 174 8.58 4.35 13.12
N ILE A 175 8.72 5.37 12.27
CA ILE A 175 8.63 5.25 10.81
C ILE A 175 9.76 6.04 10.15
N LEU A 176 10.53 5.36 9.29
CA LEU A 176 11.54 5.98 8.41
C LEU A 176 10.99 6.07 7.00
N SER A 177 11.08 7.25 6.40
CA SER A 177 10.48 7.51 5.08
C SER A 177 11.52 7.82 4.03
N TYR A 178 11.33 7.25 2.86
CA TYR A 178 12.16 7.43 1.67
C TYR A 178 11.30 7.81 0.48
N SER A 179 11.88 8.57 -0.45
CA SER A 179 11.25 8.90 -1.73
C SER A 179 12.17 8.62 -2.90
N ARG A 180 11.56 8.25 -4.03
CA ARG A 180 12.22 8.17 -5.32
C ARG A 180 11.46 9.00 -6.34
N ASN A 181 12.17 9.92 -6.99
CA ASN A 181 11.61 10.76 -8.04
C ASN A 181 12.64 10.96 -9.15
N LYS A 182 12.27 10.66 -10.40
CA LYS A 182 13.13 10.80 -11.59
C LYS A 182 14.55 10.23 -11.39
N GLY A 183 14.66 9.06 -10.76
CA GLY A 183 15.95 8.41 -10.50
C GLY A 183 16.72 8.93 -9.28
N LEU A 184 16.26 9.98 -8.62
CA LEU A 184 16.83 10.46 -7.36
C LEU A 184 16.15 9.76 -6.18
N PHE A 185 16.96 9.17 -5.31
CA PHE A 185 16.53 8.53 -4.08
C PHE A 185 17.01 9.33 -2.87
N ALA A 186 16.13 9.58 -1.90
CA ALA A 186 16.44 10.32 -0.68
C ALA A 186 15.50 9.97 0.47
N GLY A 187 16.00 10.07 1.71
CA GLY A 187 15.14 10.17 2.89
C GLY A 187 14.35 11.47 2.88
N VAL A 188 13.08 11.39 3.23
CA VAL A 188 12.16 12.55 3.24
C VAL A 188 11.27 12.50 4.48
N SER A 189 10.87 13.67 4.99
CA SER A 189 9.83 13.73 6.01
C SER A 189 8.44 13.72 5.36
N LEU A 190 7.56 12.88 5.90
CA LEU A 190 6.13 12.82 5.56
C LEU A 190 5.24 13.31 6.72
N GLU A 191 5.81 14.07 7.65
CA GLU A 191 5.05 14.65 8.76
C GLU A 191 3.84 15.45 8.27
N GLY A 192 2.73 15.31 9.00
CA GLY A 192 1.45 15.91 8.63
C GLY A 192 0.63 15.11 7.61
N SER A 193 1.24 14.14 6.93
CA SER A 193 0.53 13.20 6.08
C SER A 193 -0.19 12.15 6.92
N THR A 194 -1.24 11.56 6.35
CA THR A 194 -2.06 10.55 7.00
C THR A 194 -2.01 9.26 6.22
N LEU A 195 -1.72 8.17 6.91
CA LEU A 195 -1.83 6.80 6.41
C LEU A 195 -3.12 6.16 6.94
N ARG A 196 -3.85 5.48 6.07
CA ARG A 196 -5.01 4.69 6.45
C ARG A 196 -5.11 3.41 5.64
N SER A 197 -5.67 2.37 6.26
CA SER A 197 -6.05 1.16 5.52
C SER A 197 -7.15 1.48 4.51
N ASP A 198 -7.03 0.93 3.31
CA ASP A 198 -8.04 1.04 2.25
C ASP A 198 -8.92 -0.21 2.26
N GLY A 199 -9.94 -0.19 3.13
CA GLY A 199 -10.83 -1.34 3.33
C GLY A 199 -11.56 -1.77 2.06
N SER A 200 -11.97 -0.84 1.21
CA SER A 200 -12.65 -1.15 -0.05
C SER A 200 -11.72 -1.83 -1.06
N ALA A 201 -10.48 -1.38 -1.13
CA ALA A 201 -9.47 -2.00 -1.98
C ALA A 201 -9.05 -3.37 -1.45
N ASN A 202 -8.95 -3.55 -0.13
CA ASN A 202 -8.71 -4.85 0.49
C ASN A 202 -9.84 -5.84 0.19
N GLU A 203 -11.10 -5.39 0.27
CA GLU A 203 -12.26 -6.23 -0.05
C GLU A 203 -12.24 -6.67 -1.52
N LYS A 204 -11.90 -5.77 -2.46
CA LYS A 204 -11.73 -6.09 -3.87
C LYS A 204 -10.60 -7.10 -4.09
N LEU A 205 -9.42 -6.85 -3.52
CA LEU A 205 -8.25 -7.73 -3.71
C LEU A 205 -8.47 -9.15 -3.17
N TYR A 206 -9.15 -9.29 -2.05
CA TYR A 206 -9.32 -10.58 -1.37
C TYR A 206 -10.69 -11.22 -1.53
N GLY A 207 -11.64 -10.53 -2.17
CA GLY A 207 -13.04 -10.98 -2.30
C GLY A 207 -13.76 -11.11 -0.95
N LYS A 208 -13.21 -10.51 0.12
CA LYS A 208 -13.72 -10.59 1.50
C LYS A 208 -13.51 -9.27 2.22
N LYS A 209 -14.49 -8.87 3.02
CA LYS A 209 -14.37 -7.70 3.87
C LYS A 209 -13.50 -8.02 5.09
N LEU A 210 -12.23 -7.63 5.01
CA LEU A 210 -11.22 -7.86 6.05
C LEU A 210 -10.55 -6.54 6.42
N SER A 211 -10.28 -6.36 7.70
CA SER A 211 -9.43 -5.28 8.19
C SER A 211 -7.95 -5.56 7.90
N ALA A 212 -7.12 -4.54 7.88
CA ALA A 212 -5.68 -4.71 7.73
C ALA A 212 -5.08 -5.61 8.82
N LYS A 213 -5.61 -5.54 10.04
CA LYS A 213 -5.20 -6.42 11.15
C LYS A 213 -5.50 -7.89 10.86
N GLU A 214 -6.68 -8.20 10.34
CA GLU A 214 -7.06 -9.58 9.97
C GLU A 214 -6.20 -10.13 8.84
N ILE A 215 -5.85 -9.28 7.86
CA ILE A 215 -4.97 -9.66 6.75
C ILE A 215 -3.54 -9.92 7.27
N ILE A 216 -2.96 -8.95 7.95
CA ILE A 216 -1.53 -8.91 8.26
C ILE A 216 -1.18 -9.71 9.52
N ARG A 217 -1.95 -9.57 10.61
CA ARG A 217 -1.62 -10.18 11.91
C ARG A 217 -2.30 -11.52 12.14
N GLU A 218 -3.56 -11.61 11.77
CA GLU A 218 -4.33 -12.83 11.98
C GLU A 218 -4.13 -13.84 10.84
N GLY A 219 -3.52 -13.44 9.72
CA GLY A 219 -3.19 -14.32 8.60
C GLY A 219 -4.40 -14.97 7.95
N ARG A 220 -5.55 -14.26 7.92
CA ARG A 220 -6.80 -14.82 7.38
C ARG A 220 -6.80 -15.04 5.88
N VAL A 221 -5.78 -14.56 5.21
CA VAL A 221 -5.55 -14.72 3.77
C VAL A 221 -4.08 -15.02 3.50
N GLY A 222 -3.82 -15.78 2.44
CA GLY A 222 -2.47 -16.01 1.95
C GLY A 222 -1.97 -14.86 1.06
N VAL A 223 -0.70 -14.92 0.69
CA VAL A 223 -0.09 -13.99 -0.27
C VAL A 223 -0.75 -14.20 -1.63
N PRO A 224 -1.41 -13.20 -2.21
CA PRO A 224 -2.05 -13.33 -3.51
C PRO A 224 -1.00 -13.40 -4.63
N ALA A 225 -1.35 -14.01 -5.77
CA ALA A 225 -0.43 -14.20 -6.90
C ALA A 225 0.20 -12.90 -7.40
N CYS A 226 -0.54 -11.80 -7.38
CA CYS A 226 -0.05 -10.47 -7.77
C CYS A 226 1.03 -9.91 -6.83
N ALA A 227 1.17 -10.45 -5.61
CA ALA A 227 2.17 -10.03 -4.61
C ALA A 227 3.39 -10.95 -4.55
N HIS A 228 3.47 -12.02 -5.34
CA HIS A 228 4.58 -12.99 -5.26
C HIS A 228 5.95 -12.37 -5.51
N GLU A 229 6.08 -11.40 -6.43
CA GLU A 229 7.35 -10.70 -6.67
C GLU A 229 7.78 -9.91 -5.44
N LEU A 230 6.85 -9.16 -4.83
CA LEU A 230 7.08 -8.38 -3.62
C LEU A 230 7.46 -9.29 -2.44
N ASP A 231 6.70 -10.36 -2.22
CA ASP A 231 6.96 -11.34 -1.16
C ASP A 231 8.33 -12.01 -1.31
N SER A 232 8.63 -12.49 -2.52
CA SER A 232 9.92 -13.13 -2.83
C SER A 232 11.09 -12.17 -2.63
N LEU A 233 10.94 -10.92 -3.07
CA LEU A 233 11.97 -9.88 -2.93
C LEU A 233 12.24 -9.58 -1.45
N LEU A 234 11.21 -9.34 -0.65
CA LEU A 234 11.34 -9.06 0.78
C LEU A 234 11.93 -10.25 1.53
N ASN A 235 11.45 -11.46 1.28
CA ASN A 235 11.96 -12.68 1.92
C ASN A 235 13.39 -13.05 1.49
N THR A 236 13.85 -12.59 0.32
CA THR A 236 15.24 -12.79 -0.15
C THR A 236 16.18 -11.71 0.39
N LYS A 237 15.74 -10.45 0.33
CA LYS A 237 16.59 -9.31 0.74
C LYS A 237 16.65 -9.14 2.24
N SER A 238 15.59 -9.49 2.98
CA SER A 238 15.51 -9.35 4.44
C SER A 238 14.73 -10.54 5.06
N PRO A 239 15.37 -11.73 5.10
CA PRO A 239 14.71 -12.97 5.52
C PRO A 239 14.45 -13.06 7.03
N ILE A 240 15.24 -12.34 7.84
CA ILE A 240 15.23 -12.44 9.30
C ILE A 240 15.00 -11.04 9.89
N ASN A 241 14.11 -10.95 10.88
CA ASN A 241 13.94 -9.73 11.66
C ASN A 241 15.09 -9.60 12.69
N ARG A 242 15.82 -8.50 12.62
CA ARG A 242 16.93 -8.15 13.53
C ARG A 242 16.58 -6.99 14.46
N SER A 243 15.29 -6.62 14.58
CA SER A 243 14.86 -5.63 15.56
C SER A 243 15.19 -6.10 16.99
N ASP A 244 15.56 -5.17 17.85
CA ASP A 244 15.75 -5.46 19.27
C ASP A 244 14.37 -5.52 19.95
N PRO A 245 13.97 -6.67 20.54
CA PRO A 245 12.71 -6.77 21.27
C PRO A 245 12.59 -5.79 22.44
N LYS A 246 13.71 -5.32 22.98
CA LYS A 246 13.76 -4.38 24.12
C LYS A 246 13.58 -2.93 23.71
N SER A 247 13.77 -2.57 22.44
CA SER A 247 13.47 -1.21 21.94
C SER A 247 11.98 -0.95 21.77
N LEU A 248 11.14 -1.86 22.24
CA LEU A 248 9.71 -1.97 21.93
C LEU A 248 8.81 -1.79 23.17
N GLU A 249 9.41 -1.69 24.36
CA GLU A 249 8.76 -1.31 25.62
C GLU A 249 8.90 0.19 25.86
#